data_4c34880b04613f04d354c3dadfae517d
#
_entry.id   4c34880b04613f04d354c3dadfae517d
#
_cell.length_a   1.000
_cell.length_b   1.000
_cell.length_c   1.000
_cell.angle_alpha   90.00
_cell.angle_beta   90.00
_cell.angle_gamma   90.00
#
_symmetry.space_group_name_H-M   'P 1'
#
loop_
_entity.id
_entity.type
_entity.pdbx_description
1 polymer ?
#
loop_
_entity_poly.entity_id
_entity_poly.type
_entity_poly.pdbx_seq_one_letter_code
_entity_poly.pdbx_strand_id
1 'polypeptide(L)'
;SDLRSEEAITSHTGSIVVDNSLWEAFKNRYGIAEVKTPKSLIETLKFMSISGVPKGKRLGAVTYSGGLNNLIASQVSQSNIELPRVPATNKAKLKSIMPSTVTVANPLDMNFPFSSKLGISMENGMAIAEAIYIFAKGMADMVVFFIDIPRKGNLNINEVWIPSIKYLNLLVKKLNVPIAVGSTFPEGIEPEIKQMLIEKGVAPLLGLDDVLTALNTSIGWQLRSESLSKKNWPKDLPFLFDLVKKIFLLIFLFS
;
A
#
# COMPACT_ATOMS: atom_id res chain seq x y z
N SER A 1 -11.21 -7.56 27.77
CA SER A 1 -10.15 -8.59 27.67
C SER A 1 -10.67 -9.90 28.25
N ASP A 2 -10.33 -11.03 27.61
CA ASP A 2 -10.68 -12.36 28.11
C ASP A 2 -9.76 -12.69 29.30
N LEU A 3 -10.35 -13.10 30.43
CA LEU A 3 -9.61 -13.46 31.66
C LEU A 3 -8.43 -14.42 31.41
N ARG A 4 -8.58 -15.33 30.43
CA ARG A 4 -7.50 -16.27 30.04
C ARG A 4 -6.31 -15.58 29.40
N SER A 5 -6.52 -14.52 28.65
CA SER A 5 -5.42 -13.75 28.04
C SER A 5 -4.69 -12.91 29.11
N GLU A 6 -5.40 -12.42 30.12
CA GLU A 6 -4.82 -11.70 31.25
C GLU A 6 -3.92 -12.60 32.12
N GLU A 7 -4.39 -13.82 32.42
CA GLU A 7 -3.59 -14.82 33.15
C GLU A 7 -2.33 -15.23 32.39
N ALA A 8 -2.43 -15.44 31.08
CA ALA A 8 -1.28 -15.79 30.25
C ALA A 8 -0.23 -14.66 30.20
N ILE A 9 -0.63 -13.42 30.04
CA ILE A 9 0.26 -12.26 30.01
C ILE A 9 0.96 -12.08 31.37
N THR A 10 0.21 -12.18 32.47
CA THR A 10 0.76 -12.00 33.82
C THR A 10 1.74 -13.11 34.18
N SER A 11 1.47 -14.36 33.79
CA SER A 11 2.31 -15.51 34.15
C SER A 11 3.64 -15.54 33.37
N HIS A 12 3.67 -15.05 32.13
CA HIS A 12 4.87 -15.15 31.29
C HIS A 12 5.79 -13.93 31.34
N THR A 13 5.24 -12.73 31.55
CA THR A 13 6.02 -11.50 31.42
C THR A 13 6.02 -10.64 32.67
N GLY A 14 5.23 -10.96 33.70
CA GLY A 14 5.02 -10.09 34.86
C GLY A 14 4.42 -8.72 34.47
N SER A 15 3.90 -8.61 33.27
CA SER A 15 3.38 -7.35 32.73
C SER A 15 2.02 -7.03 33.33
N ILE A 16 1.81 -5.76 33.67
CA ILE A 16 0.50 -5.26 34.07
C ILE A 16 -0.37 -5.20 32.83
N VAL A 17 -1.55 -5.85 32.87
CA VAL A 17 -2.55 -5.71 31.83
C VAL A 17 -3.11 -4.29 31.86
N VAL A 18 -2.82 -3.54 30.81
CA VAL A 18 -3.26 -2.14 30.69
C VAL A 18 -4.71 -2.13 30.19
N ASP A 19 -5.56 -1.33 30.83
CA ASP A 19 -6.92 -1.09 30.34
C ASP A 19 -6.93 -0.55 28.91
N ASN A 20 -7.86 -1.04 28.09
CA ASN A 20 -7.96 -0.65 26.68
C ASN A 20 -8.12 0.86 26.49
N SER A 21 -8.83 1.54 27.39
CA SER A 21 -9.03 2.99 27.31
C SER A 21 -7.72 3.75 27.54
N LEU A 22 -6.89 3.28 28.48
CA LEU A 22 -5.57 3.84 28.74
C LEU A 22 -4.62 3.57 27.57
N TRP A 23 -4.68 2.37 26.99
CA TRP A 23 -3.89 2.03 25.80
C TRP A 23 -4.26 2.90 24.58
N GLU A 24 -5.56 3.12 24.33
CA GLU A 24 -6.03 4.03 23.29
C GLU A 24 -5.57 5.48 23.53
N ALA A 25 -5.68 5.96 24.77
CA ALA A 25 -5.20 7.29 25.14
C ALA A 25 -3.69 7.43 24.91
N PHE A 26 -2.92 6.40 25.24
CA PHE A 26 -1.47 6.35 25.02
C PHE A 26 -1.11 6.37 23.53
N LYS A 27 -1.75 5.52 22.72
CA LYS A 27 -1.55 5.51 21.26
C LYS A 27 -1.86 6.88 20.63
N ASN A 28 -2.96 7.48 21.03
CA ASN A 28 -3.38 8.79 20.53
C ASN A 28 -2.43 9.91 20.99
N ARG A 29 -1.92 9.82 22.22
CA ARG A 29 -0.98 10.80 22.77
C ARG A 29 0.37 10.78 22.06
N TYR A 30 0.88 9.60 21.72
CA TYR A 30 2.22 9.43 21.15
C TYR A 30 2.22 9.11 19.64
N GLY A 31 1.07 9.12 18.99
CA GLY A 31 0.95 8.84 17.56
C GLY A 31 1.33 7.40 17.18
N ILE A 32 1.10 6.44 18.08
CA ILE A 32 1.50 5.05 17.85
C ILE A 32 0.52 4.40 16.87
N ALA A 33 1.06 3.80 15.80
CA ALA A 33 0.30 2.93 14.93
C ALA A 33 0.22 1.51 15.53
N GLU A 34 -0.96 0.92 15.48
CA GLU A 34 -1.18 -0.45 15.93
C GLU A 34 -1.60 -1.34 14.79
N VAL A 35 -1.06 -2.54 14.76
CA VAL A 35 -1.43 -3.61 13.83
C VAL A 35 -1.68 -4.90 14.60
N LYS A 36 -2.56 -5.75 14.08
CA LYS A 36 -3.01 -6.96 14.81
C LYS A 36 -2.09 -8.16 14.66
N THR A 37 -1.28 -8.20 13.60
CA THR A 37 -0.44 -9.37 13.29
C THR A 37 0.99 -8.96 12.97
N PRO A 38 1.99 -9.82 13.22
CA PRO A 38 3.37 -9.57 12.79
C PRO A 38 3.48 -9.36 11.28
N LYS A 39 2.68 -10.07 10.48
CA LYS A 39 2.66 -9.92 9.03
C LYS A 39 2.18 -8.53 8.62
N SER A 40 1.05 -8.06 9.15
CA SER A 40 0.57 -6.70 8.89
C SER A 40 1.57 -5.64 9.35
N LEU A 41 2.35 -5.90 10.43
CA LEU A 41 3.43 -5.02 10.85
C LEU A 41 4.49 -4.90 9.76
N ILE A 42 4.98 -6.03 9.24
CA ILE A 42 6.00 -6.05 8.18
C ILE A 42 5.49 -5.33 6.94
N GLU A 43 4.26 -5.60 6.50
CA GLU A 43 3.70 -4.94 5.31
C GLU A 43 3.55 -3.42 5.51
N THR A 44 3.12 -2.99 6.71
CA THR A 44 3.04 -1.57 7.07
C THR A 44 4.41 -0.89 7.03
N LEU A 45 5.42 -1.53 7.62
CA LEU A 45 6.79 -1.03 7.64
C LEU A 45 7.38 -0.94 6.23
N LYS A 46 7.20 -1.95 5.39
CA LYS A 46 7.62 -1.93 3.98
C LYS A 46 6.97 -0.76 3.24
N PHE A 47 5.66 -0.59 3.36
CA PHE A 47 4.96 0.51 2.69
C PHE A 47 5.53 1.86 3.10
N MET A 48 5.60 2.12 4.40
CA MET A 48 6.03 3.42 4.92
C MET A 48 7.51 3.73 4.63
N SER A 49 8.38 2.71 4.68
CA SER A 49 9.83 2.90 4.50
C SER A 49 10.25 2.96 3.03
N ILE A 50 9.63 2.18 2.15
CA ILE A 50 10.00 2.09 0.75
C ILE A 50 9.25 3.11 -0.10
N SER A 51 7.92 3.14 0.01
CA SER A 51 7.06 4.01 -0.80
C SER A 51 6.78 5.36 -0.14
N GLY A 52 6.92 5.44 1.18
CA GLY A 52 6.63 6.62 1.96
C GLY A 52 5.24 6.61 2.59
N VAL A 53 4.93 7.66 3.32
CA VAL A 53 3.66 7.82 4.04
C VAL A 53 2.69 8.64 3.18
N PRO A 54 1.44 8.18 2.98
CA PRO A 54 0.46 8.93 2.22
C PRO A 54 0.04 10.22 2.95
N LYS A 55 -0.15 11.30 2.21
CA LYS A 55 -0.59 12.60 2.76
C LYS A 55 -2.10 12.72 2.91
N GLY A 56 -2.85 11.70 2.53
CA GLY A 56 -4.31 11.67 2.60
C GLY A 56 -4.84 10.24 2.48
N LYS A 57 -6.14 10.11 2.35
CA LYS A 57 -6.87 8.84 2.42
C LYS A 57 -7.21 8.24 1.06
N ARG A 58 -7.00 8.99 -0.04
CA ARG A 58 -7.50 8.66 -1.37
C ARG A 58 -6.61 7.62 -2.04
N LEU A 59 -7.13 6.41 -2.20
CA LEU A 59 -6.47 5.30 -2.89
C LEU A 59 -6.84 5.29 -4.37
N GLY A 60 -5.85 5.31 -5.25
CA GLY A 60 -5.97 4.89 -6.63
C GLY A 60 -5.63 3.40 -6.72
N ALA A 61 -6.64 2.55 -6.81
CA ALA A 61 -6.45 1.11 -6.95
C ALA A 61 -6.52 0.71 -8.44
N VAL A 62 -5.52 -0.05 -8.89
CA VAL A 62 -5.44 -0.57 -10.25
C VAL A 62 -5.34 -2.08 -10.19
N THR A 63 -6.13 -2.79 -10.97
CA THR A 63 -6.19 -4.27 -10.99
C THR A 63 -6.28 -4.80 -12.43
N TYR A 64 -6.30 -6.12 -12.56
CA TYR A 64 -6.63 -6.83 -13.81
C TYR A 64 -7.81 -7.79 -13.63
N SER A 65 -8.64 -7.56 -12.61
CA SER A 65 -9.74 -8.47 -12.27
C SER A 65 -10.92 -7.72 -11.69
N GLY A 66 -12.07 -7.79 -12.36
CA GLY A 66 -13.32 -7.25 -11.84
C GLY A 66 -13.75 -7.85 -10.50
N GLY A 67 -13.45 -9.15 -10.26
CA GLY A 67 -13.68 -9.78 -8.97
C GLY A 67 -12.84 -9.16 -7.86
N LEU A 68 -11.57 -8.88 -8.13
CA LEU A 68 -10.68 -8.22 -7.18
C LEU A 68 -11.12 -6.77 -6.90
N ASN A 69 -11.63 -6.05 -7.91
CA ASN A 69 -12.22 -4.73 -7.71
C ASN A 69 -13.33 -4.73 -6.66
N ASN A 70 -14.22 -5.72 -6.73
CA ASN A 70 -15.33 -5.86 -5.78
C ASN A 70 -14.83 -6.17 -4.37
N LEU A 71 -13.81 -7.05 -4.23
CA LEU A 71 -13.20 -7.34 -2.94
C LEU A 71 -12.54 -6.11 -2.33
N ILE A 72 -11.74 -5.37 -3.10
CA ILE A 72 -11.10 -4.13 -2.64
C ILE A 72 -12.17 -3.12 -2.20
N ALA A 73 -13.18 -2.87 -3.01
CA ALA A 73 -14.24 -1.92 -2.69
C ALA A 73 -15.00 -2.30 -1.41
N SER A 74 -15.28 -3.60 -1.23
CA SER A 74 -15.95 -4.11 -0.02
C SER A 74 -15.10 -3.92 1.24
N GLN A 75 -13.83 -4.27 1.20
CA GLN A 75 -12.94 -4.14 2.36
C GLN A 75 -12.62 -2.67 2.69
N VAL A 76 -12.43 -1.84 1.67
CA VAL A 76 -12.18 -0.40 1.84
C VAL A 76 -13.36 0.30 2.49
N SER A 77 -14.60 -0.12 2.22
CA SER A 77 -15.81 0.48 2.84
C SER A 77 -15.84 0.43 4.37
N GLN A 78 -15.04 -0.46 4.98
CA GLN A 78 -14.94 -0.63 6.43
C GLN A 78 -13.65 -0.02 7.02
N SER A 79 -12.95 0.81 6.26
CA SER A 79 -11.66 1.39 6.63
C SER A 79 -11.66 2.93 6.50
N ASN A 80 -10.55 3.57 6.85
CA ASN A 80 -10.36 5.00 6.58
C ASN A 80 -9.93 5.31 5.14
N ILE A 81 -9.74 4.29 4.30
CA ILE A 81 -9.34 4.46 2.90
C ILE A 81 -10.54 4.96 2.11
N GLU A 82 -10.32 5.88 1.20
CA GLU A 82 -11.32 6.40 0.29
C GLU A 82 -10.99 6.00 -1.16
N LEU A 83 -11.99 5.56 -1.91
CA LEU A 83 -11.91 5.34 -3.36
C LEU A 83 -12.55 6.53 -4.10
N PRO A 84 -11.79 7.57 -4.44
CA PRO A 84 -12.35 8.75 -5.09
C PRO A 84 -12.86 8.42 -6.50
N ARG A 85 -13.86 9.17 -6.96
CA ARG A 85 -14.32 9.08 -8.35
C ARG A 85 -13.26 9.61 -9.30
N VAL A 86 -13.08 8.94 -10.44
CA VAL A 86 -12.14 9.39 -11.46
C VAL A 86 -12.63 10.73 -12.06
N PRO A 87 -11.81 11.80 -12.06
CA PRO A 87 -12.18 13.08 -12.62
C PRO A 87 -12.57 12.98 -14.11
N ALA A 88 -13.52 13.77 -14.54
CA ALA A 88 -14.02 13.74 -15.92
C ALA A 88 -12.90 13.91 -16.95
N THR A 89 -11.93 14.78 -16.68
CA THR A 89 -10.76 15.02 -17.55
C THR A 89 -9.87 13.79 -17.66
N ASN A 90 -9.61 13.09 -16.53
CA ASN A 90 -8.82 11.87 -16.52
C ASN A 90 -9.58 10.74 -17.23
N LYS A 91 -10.89 10.64 -16.97
CA LYS A 91 -11.76 9.65 -17.59
C LYS A 91 -11.79 9.80 -19.12
N ALA A 92 -11.89 11.03 -19.65
CA ALA A 92 -11.86 11.29 -21.08
C ALA A 92 -10.53 10.86 -21.72
N LYS A 93 -9.40 11.21 -21.09
CA LYS A 93 -8.06 10.81 -21.56
C LYS A 93 -7.86 9.29 -21.50
N LEU A 94 -8.30 8.64 -20.43
CA LEU A 94 -8.21 7.17 -20.34
C LEU A 94 -9.02 6.49 -21.44
N LYS A 95 -10.24 6.96 -21.71
CA LYS A 95 -11.07 6.41 -22.79
C LYS A 95 -10.46 6.56 -24.18
N SER A 96 -9.57 7.54 -24.41
CA SER A 96 -8.90 7.70 -25.71
C SER A 96 -7.74 6.75 -25.92
N ILE A 97 -7.15 6.20 -24.86
CA ILE A 97 -5.99 5.30 -24.92
C ILE A 97 -6.32 3.85 -24.55
N MET A 98 -7.39 3.64 -23.78
CA MET A 98 -7.81 2.30 -23.36
C MET A 98 -8.87 1.72 -24.29
N PRO A 99 -8.98 0.37 -24.40
CA PRO A 99 -10.06 -0.26 -25.15
C PRO A 99 -11.46 0.18 -24.67
N SER A 100 -12.39 0.31 -25.60
CA SER A 100 -13.79 0.71 -25.29
C SER A 100 -14.51 -0.22 -24.31
N THR A 101 -14.03 -1.44 -24.17
CA THR A 101 -14.52 -2.45 -23.20
C THR A 101 -14.14 -2.16 -21.75
N VAL A 102 -13.18 -1.27 -21.51
CA VAL A 102 -12.73 -0.92 -20.16
C VAL A 102 -13.65 0.13 -19.54
N THR A 103 -14.23 -0.21 -18.40
CA THR A 103 -14.96 0.75 -17.58
C THR A 103 -13.98 1.55 -16.73
N VAL A 104 -13.88 2.86 -17.00
CA VAL A 104 -13.02 3.75 -16.21
C VAL A 104 -13.70 4.12 -14.90
N ALA A 105 -13.31 3.43 -13.84
CA ALA A 105 -13.77 3.61 -12.46
C ALA A 105 -12.59 3.46 -11.49
N ASN A 106 -12.78 3.61 -10.20
CA ASN A 106 -11.82 3.30 -9.17
C ASN A 106 -12.46 2.27 -8.21
N PRO A 107 -11.92 1.05 -8.06
CA PRO A 107 -10.70 0.53 -8.70
C PRO A 107 -10.77 0.48 -10.23
N LEU A 108 -9.62 0.71 -10.88
CA LEU A 108 -9.49 0.62 -12.33
C LEU A 108 -9.13 -0.80 -12.74
N ASP A 109 -10.04 -1.50 -13.43
CA ASP A 109 -9.74 -2.77 -14.06
C ASP A 109 -9.07 -2.52 -15.42
N MET A 110 -7.78 -2.83 -15.52
CA MET A 110 -7.01 -2.68 -16.77
C MET A 110 -7.39 -3.73 -17.81
N ASN A 111 -8.16 -4.73 -17.43
CA ASN A 111 -8.65 -5.83 -18.25
C ASN A 111 -7.56 -6.57 -19.06
N PHE A 112 -7.55 -7.89 -19.02
CA PHE A 112 -6.55 -8.73 -19.70
C PHE A 112 -6.43 -8.47 -21.22
N PRO A 113 -7.51 -8.16 -21.99
CA PRO A 113 -7.41 -7.81 -23.40
C PRO A 113 -6.57 -6.57 -23.71
N PHE A 114 -6.44 -5.62 -22.76
CA PHE A 114 -5.57 -4.47 -22.96
C PHE A 114 -4.10 -4.90 -23.01
N SER A 115 -3.70 -5.81 -22.14
CA SER A 115 -2.33 -6.34 -22.10
C SER A 115 -2.04 -7.32 -23.24
N SER A 116 -3.00 -8.14 -23.66
CA SER A 116 -2.80 -9.17 -24.70
C SER A 116 -2.76 -8.62 -26.13
N LYS A 117 -3.50 -7.55 -26.42
CA LYS A 117 -3.42 -6.87 -27.73
C LYS A 117 -2.12 -6.13 -27.95
N LEU A 118 -1.51 -5.65 -26.88
CA LEU A 118 -0.27 -4.89 -26.93
C LEU A 118 0.98 -5.79 -27.00
N GLY A 119 0.87 -7.09 -26.68
CA GLY A 119 2.02 -8.02 -26.64
C GLY A 119 3.01 -7.69 -25.53
N ILE A 120 4.04 -8.49 -25.40
CA ILE A 120 5.12 -8.33 -24.40
C ILE A 120 6.16 -7.38 -24.98
N SER A 121 5.99 -6.07 -24.87
CA SER A 121 6.98 -5.10 -25.30
C SER A 121 7.24 -4.03 -24.26
N MET A 122 8.39 -3.37 -24.36
CA MET A 122 8.71 -2.21 -23.51
C MET A 122 7.73 -1.05 -23.72
N GLU A 123 7.23 -0.86 -24.95
CA GLU A 123 6.25 0.16 -25.30
C GLU A 123 4.93 -0.04 -24.57
N ASN A 124 4.52 -1.27 -24.36
CA ASN A 124 3.29 -1.62 -23.65
C ASN A 124 3.41 -1.39 -22.14
N GLY A 125 4.58 -1.66 -21.57
CA GLY A 125 4.87 -1.28 -20.19
C GLY A 125 4.76 0.22 -19.97
N MET A 126 5.20 1.04 -20.95
CA MET A 126 5.04 2.49 -20.90
C MET A 126 3.56 2.90 -20.99
N ALA A 127 2.78 2.31 -21.90
CA ALA A 127 1.36 2.62 -22.06
C ALA A 127 0.56 2.30 -20.79
N ILE A 128 0.85 1.17 -20.13
CA ILE A 128 0.25 0.82 -18.84
C ILE A 128 0.64 1.85 -17.77
N ALA A 129 1.92 2.21 -17.68
CA ALA A 129 2.39 3.21 -16.74
C ALA A 129 1.74 4.57 -17.00
N GLU A 130 1.58 4.98 -18.26
CA GLU A 130 0.90 6.22 -18.62
C GLU A 130 -0.58 6.19 -18.25
N ALA A 131 -1.28 5.09 -18.47
CA ALA A 131 -2.66 4.93 -18.05
C ALA A 131 -2.81 5.06 -16.53
N ILE A 132 -1.94 4.43 -15.75
CA ILE A 132 -1.92 4.56 -14.28
C ILE A 132 -1.64 6.02 -13.87
N TYR A 133 -0.70 6.70 -14.54
CA TYR A 133 -0.42 8.10 -14.26
C TYR A 133 -1.62 9.00 -14.51
N ILE A 134 -2.26 8.87 -15.68
CA ILE A 134 -3.46 9.64 -16.04
C ILE A 134 -4.58 9.35 -15.02
N PHE A 135 -4.77 8.09 -14.67
CA PHE A 135 -5.76 7.67 -13.67
C PHE A 135 -5.58 8.36 -12.34
N ALA A 136 -4.37 8.31 -11.78
CA ALA A 136 -4.09 8.72 -10.42
C ALA A 136 -3.87 10.23 -10.25
N LYS A 137 -3.46 10.94 -11.33
CA LYS A 137 -3.06 12.34 -11.27
C LYS A 137 -4.16 13.25 -10.70
N GLY A 138 -3.84 13.95 -9.61
CA GLY A 138 -4.73 14.89 -8.91
C GLY A 138 -5.89 14.22 -8.16
N MET A 139 -6.03 12.91 -8.25
CA MET A 139 -7.10 12.14 -7.63
C MET A 139 -6.63 11.38 -6.39
N ALA A 140 -5.47 10.76 -6.45
CA ALA A 140 -4.99 9.82 -5.44
C ALA A 140 -3.90 10.43 -4.54
N ASP A 141 -3.90 10.05 -3.27
CA ASP A 141 -2.84 10.34 -2.30
C ASP A 141 -1.84 9.18 -2.17
N MET A 142 -2.22 8.01 -2.71
CA MET A 142 -1.42 6.81 -2.86
C MET A 142 -1.98 5.94 -3.99
N VAL A 143 -1.13 5.12 -4.60
CA VAL A 143 -1.51 4.22 -5.70
C VAL A 143 -1.08 2.81 -5.37
N VAL A 144 -1.95 1.84 -5.55
CA VAL A 144 -1.59 0.43 -5.47
C VAL A 144 -1.99 -0.29 -6.75
N PHE A 145 -1.00 -0.92 -7.35
CA PHE A 145 -1.17 -1.79 -8.47
C PHE A 145 -1.28 -3.23 -7.96
N PHE A 146 -2.49 -3.77 -7.95
CA PHE A 146 -2.78 -5.13 -7.47
C PHE A 146 -2.56 -6.13 -8.58
N ILE A 147 -1.52 -6.95 -8.41
CA ILE A 147 -1.13 -7.96 -9.38
C ILE A 147 -0.37 -9.09 -8.70
N ASP A 148 -0.69 -10.32 -9.10
CA ASP A 148 0.05 -11.50 -8.68
C ASP A 148 1.09 -11.88 -9.74
N ILE A 149 2.35 -11.96 -9.32
CA ILE A 149 3.52 -12.30 -10.13
C ILE A 149 4.24 -13.47 -9.44
N PRO A 150 3.64 -14.68 -9.45
CA PRO A 150 4.18 -15.84 -8.75
C PRO A 150 5.48 -16.32 -9.42
N ARG A 151 6.22 -17.18 -8.70
CA ARG A 151 7.39 -17.84 -9.25
C ARG A 151 7.08 -18.50 -10.60
N LYS A 152 8.06 -18.49 -11.50
CA LYS A 152 7.97 -19.10 -12.82
C LYS A 152 7.42 -20.52 -12.73
N GLY A 153 6.21 -20.69 -13.26
CA GLY A 153 5.62 -21.97 -13.61
C GLY A 153 5.70 -22.19 -15.13
N ASN A 154 4.87 -23.07 -15.67
CA ASN A 154 4.80 -23.33 -17.12
C ASN A 154 4.20 -22.17 -17.95
N LEU A 155 3.82 -21.06 -17.34
CA LEU A 155 3.25 -19.89 -18.01
C LEU A 155 4.20 -18.70 -17.82
N ASN A 156 4.64 -18.10 -18.91
CA ASN A 156 5.47 -16.88 -18.92
C ASN A 156 4.66 -15.61 -18.55
N ILE A 157 3.76 -15.73 -17.57
CA ILE A 157 2.90 -14.60 -17.14
C ILE A 157 3.75 -13.43 -16.64
N ASN A 158 4.88 -13.71 -16.01
CA ASN A 158 5.77 -12.68 -15.48
C ASN A 158 6.35 -11.78 -16.59
N GLU A 159 6.53 -12.30 -17.79
CA GLU A 159 7.05 -11.52 -18.92
C GLU A 159 6.12 -10.39 -19.34
N VAL A 160 4.81 -10.55 -19.12
CA VAL A 160 3.80 -9.54 -19.43
C VAL A 160 3.93 -8.33 -18.48
N TRP A 161 4.28 -8.57 -17.21
CA TRP A 161 4.26 -7.53 -16.17
C TRP A 161 5.61 -6.85 -15.94
N ILE A 162 6.71 -7.52 -16.25
CA ILE A 162 8.06 -6.97 -16.07
C ILE A 162 8.23 -5.61 -16.76
N PRO A 163 7.77 -5.40 -18.02
CA PRO A 163 7.84 -4.08 -18.65
C PRO A 163 7.10 -3.01 -17.87
N SER A 164 5.89 -3.30 -17.38
CA SER A 164 5.10 -2.33 -16.59
C SER A 164 5.81 -1.95 -15.29
N ILE A 165 6.39 -2.93 -14.59
CA ILE A 165 7.14 -2.73 -13.35
C ILE A 165 8.38 -1.86 -13.59
N LYS A 166 9.07 -2.04 -14.73
CA LYS A 166 10.23 -1.22 -15.07
C LYS A 166 9.94 0.27 -15.15
N TYR A 167 8.71 0.66 -15.51
CA TYR A 167 8.28 2.06 -15.61
C TYR A 167 7.62 2.62 -14.36
N LEU A 168 7.32 1.80 -13.34
CA LEU A 168 6.67 2.29 -12.12
C LEU A 168 7.49 3.38 -11.40
N ASN A 169 8.82 3.34 -11.47
CA ASN A 169 9.67 4.38 -10.88
C ASN A 169 9.48 5.77 -11.52
N LEU A 170 9.11 5.83 -12.78
CA LEU A 170 8.79 7.09 -13.45
C LEU A 170 7.49 7.67 -12.90
N LEU A 171 6.54 6.80 -12.54
CA LEU A 171 5.28 7.20 -11.91
C LEU A 171 5.51 7.75 -10.51
N VAL A 172 6.34 7.10 -9.70
CA VAL A 172 6.70 7.56 -8.35
C VAL A 172 7.19 9.01 -8.40
N LYS A 173 8.12 9.30 -9.33
CA LYS A 173 8.66 10.65 -9.51
C LYS A 173 7.64 11.67 -10.01
N LYS A 174 6.78 11.27 -10.96
CA LYS A 174 5.79 12.18 -11.58
C LYS A 174 4.57 12.45 -10.71
N LEU A 175 4.08 11.44 -9.98
CA LEU A 175 2.88 11.58 -9.14
C LEU A 175 3.22 12.18 -7.77
N ASN A 176 4.44 11.99 -7.27
CA ASN A 176 4.88 12.42 -5.94
C ASN A 176 3.94 11.93 -4.82
N VAL A 177 3.45 10.70 -4.96
CA VAL A 177 2.65 9.98 -3.97
C VAL A 177 3.24 8.57 -3.76
N PRO A 178 3.03 7.93 -2.61
CA PRO A 178 3.41 6.55 -2.39
C PRO A 178 2.79 5.62 -3.44
N ILE A 179 3.63 4.74 -4.04
CA ILE A 179 3.18 3.73 -5.00
C ILE A 179 3.65 2.36 -4.51
N ALA A 180 2.74 1.39 -4.48
CA ALA A 180 3.04 0.01 -4.14
C ALA A 180 2.52 -0.95 -5.21
N VAL A 181 3.11 -2.14 -5.26
CA VAL A 181 2.53 -3.32 -5.91
C VAL A 181 1.99 -4.21 -4.81
N GLY A 182 0.70 -4.49 -4.86
CA GLY A 182 0.02 -5.37 -3.92
C GLY A 182 -0.30 -6.71 -4.56
N SER A 183 -0.04 -7.82 -3.88
CA SER A 183 -0.52 -9.13 -4.33
C SER A 183 -1.74 -9.59 -3.54
N THR A 184 -2.58 -10.39 -4.19
CA THR A 184 -3.75 -11.02 -3.55
C THR A 184 -3.33 -12.08 -2.53
N PHE A 185 -2.23 -12.80 -2.82
CA PHE A 185 -1.74 -13.92 -2.02
C PHE A 185 -0.42 -13.59 -1.31
N PRO A 186 -0.12 -14.25 -0.18
CA PRO A 186 1.14 -14.07 0.55
C PRO A 186 2.40 -14.36 -0.27
N GLU A 187 2.31 -15.27 -1.24
CA GLU A 187 3.40 -15.68 -2.14
C GLU A 187 3.28 -15.06 -3.54
N GLY A 188 2.38 -14.09 -3.70
CA GLY A 188 1.97 -13.57 -5.00
C GLY A 188 3.03 -12.74 -5.74
N ILE A 189 4.22 -12.47 -5.18
CA ILE A 189 5.31 -11.76 -5.86
C ILE A 189 6.60 -12.54 -5.71
N GLU A 190 7.23 -12.87 -6.85
CA GLU A 190 8.54 -13.54 -6.91
C GLU A 190 9.65 -12.71 -6.24
N PRO A 191 10.64 -13.34 -5.53
CA PRO A 191 11.68 -12.61 -4.81
C PRO A 191 12.49 -11.63 -5.66
N GLU A 192 12.84 -12.01 -6.88
CA GLU A 192 13.58 -11.14 -7.82
C GLU A 192 12.77 -9.89 -8.20
N ILE A 193 11.47 -10.04 -8.36
CA ILE A 193 10.57 -8.91 -8.64
C ILE A 193 10.40 -8.02 -7.41
N LYS A 194 10.35 -8.59 -6.20
CA LYS A 194 10.35 -7.79 -4.96
C LYS A 194 11.58 -6.90 -4.87
N GLN A 195 12.75 -7.45 -5.13
CA GLN A 195 14.00 -6.69 -5.11
C GLN A 195 13.98 -5.55 -6.14
N MET A 196 13.55 -5.85 -7.38
CA MET A 196 13.43 -4.85 -8.45
C MET A 196 12.47 -3.71 -8.04
N LEU A 197 11.37 -4.01 -7.37
CA LEU A 197 10.40 -3.01 -6.90
C LEU A 197 11.01 -2.13 -5.81
N ILE A 198 11.68 -2.73 -4.83
CA ILE A 198 12.34 -2.02 -3.72
C ILE A 198 13.37 -1.02 -4.26
N GLU A 199 14.23 -1.43 -5.19
CA GLU A 199 15.23 -0.57 -5.83
C GLU A 199 14.60 0.63 -6.56
N LYS A 200 13.35 0.53 -6.95
CA LYS A 200 12.58 1.60 -7.59
C LYS A 200 11.79 2.47 -6.62
N GLY A 201 11.85 2.20 -5.32
CA GLY A 201 11.05 2.90 -4.32
C GLY A 201 9.57 2.53 -4.35
N VAL A 202 9.26 1.31 -4.80
CA VAL A 202 7.90 0.76 -4.86
C VAL A 202 7.80 -0.41 -3.89
N ALA A 203 6.94 -0.33 -2.88
CA ALA A 203 6.80 -1.38 -1.88
C ALA A 203 6.10 -2.62 -2.47
N PRO A 204 6.71 -3.82 -2.40
CA PRO A 204 6.04 -5.08 -2.72
C PRO A 204 5.25 -5.57 -1.50
N LEU A 205 3.94 -5.40 -1.51
CA LEU A 205 3.05 -5.76 -0.41
C LEU A 205 2.32 -7.09 -0.70
N LEU A 206 2.18 -7.93 0.31
CA LEU A 206 1.77 -9.32 0.15
C LEU A 206 0.50 -9.66 0.94
N GLY A 207 -0.49 -10.22 0.22
CA GLY A 207 -1.78 -10.62 0.77
C GLY A 207 -2.74 -9.43 0.91
N LEU A 208 -3.90 -9.52 0.25
CA LEU A 208 -4.84 -8.41 0.13
C LEU A 208 -5.19 -7.75 1.46
N ASP A 209 -5.53 -8.56 2.49
CA ASP A 209 -5.92 -8.04 3.80
C ASP A 209 -4.79 -7.27 4.48
N ASP A 210 -3.56 -7.79 4.39
CA ASP A 210 -2.37 -7.14 4.96
C ASP A 210 -1.98 -5.89 4.18
N VAL A 211 -2.15 -5.89 2.84
CA VAL A 211 -1.98 -4.70 2.00
C VAL A 211 -2.91 -3.59 2.45
N LEU A 212 -4.21 -3.85 2.52
CA LEU A 212 -5.19 -2.84 2.92
C LEU A 212 -5.02 -2.41 4.39
N THR A 213 -4.61 -3.33 5.27
CA THR A 213 -4.24 -3.01 6.65
C THR A 213 -3.03 -2.06 6.68
N ALA A 214 -2.00 -2.31 5.89
CA ALA A 214 -0.81 -1.45 5.82
C ALA A 214 -1.16 -0.03 5.36
N LEU A 215 -1.99 0.11 4.34
CA LEU A 215 -2.46 1.41 3.86
C LEU A 215 -3.27 2.14 4.94
N ASN A 216 -4.27 1.47 5.52
CA ASN A 216 -5.13 2.05 6.55
C ASN A 216 -4.36 2.46 7.80
N THR A 217 -3.40 1.64 8.24
CA THR A 217 -2.53 1.94 9.38
C THR A 217 -1.64 3.15 9.10
N SER A 218 -1.06 3.23 7.90
CA SER A 218 -0.21 4.36 7.48
C SER A 218 -0.99 5.67 7.43
N ILE A 219 -2.23 5.65 6.94
CA ILE A 219 -3.15 6.81 6.96
C ILE A 219 -3.43 7.21 8.41
N GLY A 220 -3.82 6.26 9.25
CA GLY A 220 -4.12 6.53 10.65
C GLY A 220 -2.93 7.11 11.42
N TRP A 221 -1.73 6.63 11.13
CA TRP A 221 -0.49 7.18 11.69
C TRP A 221 -0.25 8.63 11.23
N GLN A 222 -0.39 8.90 9.93
CA GLN A 222 -0.22 10.24 9.36
C GLN A 222 -1.18 11.26 9.99
N LEU A 223 -2.47 10.92 10.08
CA LEU A 223 -3.48 11.81 10.67
C LEU A 223 -3.19 12.13 12.15
N ARG A 224 -2.73 11.14 12.91
CA ARG A 224 -2.33 11.35 14.31
C ARG A 224 -1.06 12.19 14.41
N SER A 225 -0.07 11.93 13.58
CA SER A 225 1.19 12.68 13.55
C SER A 225 0.98 14.15 13.20
N GLU A 226 0.11 14.47 12.26
CA GLU A 226 -0.27 15.85 11.94
C GLU A 226 -1.00 16.54 13.10
N SER A 227 -1.87 15.82 13.79
CA SER A 227 -2.55 16.32 14.99
C SER A 227 -1.56 16.63 16.11
N LEU A 228 -0.53 15.80 16.26
CA LEU A 228 0.51 15.95 17.28
C LEU A 228 1.47 17.09 16.95
N SER A 229 1.84 17.29 15.68
CA SER A 229 2.73 18.37 15.26
C SER A 229 2.16 19.77 15.51
N LYS A 230 0.84 19.89 15.62
CA LYS A 230 0.12 21.13 15.95
C LYS A 230 0.03 21.42 17.46
N LYS A 231 0.44 20.47 18.32
CA LYS A 231 0.46 20.64 19.78
C LYS A 231 1.85 21.12 20.20
N ASN A 232 1.94 22.12 21.10
CA ASN A 232 3.18 22.52 21.74
C ASN A 232 3.66 21.39 22.68
N TRP A 233 4.53 20.53 22.18
CA TRP A 233 5.17 19.48 22.97
C TRP A 233 6.34 20.05 23.77
N PRO A 234 6.64 19.48 24.96
CA PRO A 234 7.90 19.76 25.64
C PRO A 234 9.07 19.46 24.70
N LYS A 235 10.08 20.35 24.67
CA LYS A 235 11.21 20.28 23.74
C LYS A 235 12.10 19.02 23.90
N ASP A 236 11.85 18.22 24.92
CA ASP A 236 12.67 17.06 25.30
C ASP A 236 12.27 15.74 24.62
N LEU A 237 11.29 15.75 23.72
CA LEU A 237 10.81 14.56 23.01
C LEU A 237 11.41 14.26 21.61
N PRO A 238 12.32 15.04 21.00
CA PRO A 238 12.95 14.69 19.72
C PRO A 238 13.69 13.35 19.76
N PHE A 239 14.18 12.94 20.93
CA PHE A 239 14.95 11.70 21.14
C PHE A 239 14.16 10.43 20.82
N LEU A 240 12.85 10.40 21.07
CA LEU A 240 12.04 9.21 20.79
C LEU A 240 11.79 9.02 19.28
N PHE A 241 11.65 10.09 18.52
CA PHE A 241 11.48 10.06 17.07
C PHE A 241 12.76 9.58 16.35
N ASP A 242 13.93 10.00 16.82
CA ASP A 242 15.22 9.57 16.27
C ASP A 242 15.53 8.12 16.65
N LEU A 243 15.15 7.68 17.85
CA LEU A 243 15.30 6.30 18.31
C LEU A 243 14.40 5.36 17.49
N VAL A 244 13.16 5.74 17.22
CA VAL A 244 12.25 4.97 16.38
C VAL A 244 12.79 4.86 14.95
N LYS A 245 13.29 5.93 14.34
CA LYS A 245 13.96 5.88 13.03
C LYS A 245 15.18 4.95 13.04
N LYS A 246 15.99 4.97 14.08
CA LYS A 246 17.17 4.11 14.20
C LYS A 246 16.80 2.64 14.42
N ILE A 247 15.76 2.34 15.18
CA ILE A 247 15.24 0.97 15.36
C ILE A 247 14.66 0.46 14.03
N PHE A 248 13.99 1.30 13.26
CA PHE A 248 13.52 0.97 11.92
C PHE A 248 14.67 0.61 10.96
N LEU A 249 15.76 1.35 10.97
CA LEU A 249 16.94 1.04 10.16
C LEU A 249 17.60 -0.28 10.57
N LEU A 250 17.66 -0.60 11.85
CA LEU A 250 18.27 -1.84 12.37
C LEU A 250 17.48 -3.11 11.99
N ILE A 251 16.15 -3.05 11.97
CA ILE A 251 15.31 -4.19 11.55
C ILE A 251 15.50 -4.51 10.06
N PHE A 252 15.81 -3.52 9.22
CA PHE A 252 16.05 -3.71 7.78
C PHE A 252 17.47 -4.19 7.43
N LEU A 253 18.45 -4.05 8.33
CA LEU A 253 19.83 -4.52 8.10
C LEU A 253 20.03 -6.00 8.45
N PHE A 254 19.05 -6.64 9.12
CA PHE A 254 19.11 -8.04 9.55
C PHE A 254 18.00 -8.92 8.96
N SER A 255 17.22 -8.45 7.99
CA SER A 255 16.25 -9.23 7.19
C SER A 255 16.66 -9.27 5.72
#